data_72c3e6757757ddf88a081ba422ccadb1
#
_entry.id   72c3e6757757ddf88a081ba422ccadb1
#
_cell.length_a   1.000
_cell.length_b   1.000
_cell.length_c   1.000
_cell.angle_alpha   90.00
_cell.angle_beta   90.00
_cell.angle_gamma   90.00
#
_symmetry.space_group_name_H-M   'P 1'
#
loop_
_entity.id
_entity.type
_entity.pdbx_description
1 polymer ?
#
loop_
_entity_poly.entity_id
_entity_poly.type
_entity_poly.pdbx_seq_one_letter_code
_entity_poly.pdbx_strand_id
1 'polypeptide(L)'
;MKLFFRPIPVLTLCFLPAFAALIALGVWQLDRLQWKLGLIDEMTQSLGAAPLPIDRAIAIGAKEAQYRHVSLTGRFDNSKEAYVYTTAKDGAPVYHVITPFLLDDGRVFLVDRGLIPLLLRSPATRQAGELEGERSIGGIWRTPDAPGPFTPAPDLAHRTWYSRDLKGIAKADGVVPAVPVIIEADAAPNPGGWPKGGQTIVDLPNDHLQYAVTWFALAAGLVFVYLAYHRAQGRLGFRP
;
A
#
# COMPACT_ATOMS: atom_id res chain seq x y z
N MET A 1 10.36 47.25 36.87
CA MET A 1 9.93 47.22 35.46
C MET A 1 8.72 46.28 35.34
N LYS A 2 7.58 46.77 34.82
CA LYS A 2 6.38 45.95 34.58
C LYS A 2 6.19 45.75 33.09
N LEU A 3 6.02 44.49 32.67
CA LEU A 3 5.69 44.14 31.29
C LEU A 3 4.30 44.72 30.97
N PHE A 4 4.14 45.38 29.83
CA PHE A 4 2.87 45.84 29.32
C PHE A 4 2.63 45.30 27.91
N PHE A 5 1.39 45.01 27.60
CA PHE A 5 0.93 44.56 26.28
C PHE A 5 -0.43 45.20 25.97
N ARG A 6 -0.54 45.84 24.80
CA ARG A 6 -1.76 46.49 24.31
C ARG A 6 -2.11 45.88 22.94
N PRO A 7 -2.97 44.85 22.87
CA PRO A 7 -3.31 44.18 21.62
C PRO A 7 -3.99 45.13 20.66
N ILE A 8 -3.73 44.94 19.35
CA ILE A 8 -4.44 45.62 18.27
C ILE A 8 -5.68 44.74 17.94
N PRO A 9 -6.93 45.21 18.19
CA PRO A 9 -8.10 44.34 18.17
C PRO A 9 -8.27 43.55 16.86
N VAL A 10 -8.20 44.26 15.71
CA VAL A 10 -8.38 43.63 14.37
C VAL A 10 -7.28 42.58 14.11
N LEU A 11 -6.01 42.89 14.40
CA LEU A 11 -4.91 41.96 14.19
C LEU A 11 -5.03 40.72 15.11
N THR A 12 -5.45 40.95 16.37
CA THR A 12 -5.67 39.87 17.32
C THR A 12 -6.83 38.96 16.90
N LEU A 13 -7.92 39.58 16.39
CA LEU A 13 -9.07 38.83 15.88
C LEU A 13 -8.68 37.92 14.69
N CYS A 14 -7.79 38.38 13.82
CA CYS A 14 -7.28 37.53 12.72
C CYS A 14 -6.21 36.50 13.20
N PHE A 15 -5.37 36.89 14.16
CA PHE A 15 -4.31 36.06 14.69
C PHE A 15 -4.84 34.80 15.40
N LEU A 16 -5.83 34.96 16.29
CA LEU A 16 -6.32 33.86 17.12
C LEU A 16 -6.88 32.66 16.31
N PRO A 17 -7.79 32.85 15.32
CA PRO A 17 -8.28 31.73 14.53
C PRO A 17 -7.18 31.13 13.63
N ALA A 18 -6.27 31.93 13.08
CA ALA A 18 -5.15 31.43 12.29
C ALA A 18 -4.20 30.57 13.16
N PHE A 19 -3.84 31.05 14.36
CA PHE A 19 -3.04 30.30 15.30
C PHE A 19 -3.72 29.00 15.74
N ALA A 20 -5.03 29.07 16.09
CA ALA A 20 -5.81 27.88 16.46
C ALA A 20 -5.87 26.85 15.34
N ALA A 21 -6.04 27.29 14.07
CA ALA A 21 -6.04 26.42 12.92
C ALA A 21 -4.68 25.70 12.73
N LEU A 22 -3.56 26.43 12.85
CA LEU A 22 -2.22 25.86 12.74
C LEU A 22 -1.96 24.80 13.82
N ILE A 23 -2.35 25.08 15.07
CA ILE A 23 -2.24 24.14 16.18
C ILE A 23 -3.13 22.91 15.93
N ALA A 24 -4.38 23.09 15.51
CA ALA A 24 -5.30 22.00 15.23
C ALA A 24 -4.79 21.09 14.10
N LEU A 25 -4.21 21.67 13.04
CA LEU A 25 -3.58 20.90 11.96
C LEU A 25 -2.34 20.14 12.43
N GLY A 26 -1.52 20.73 13.29
CA GLY A 26 -0.38 20.05 13.89
C GLY A 26 -0.80 18.85 14.73
N VAL A 27 -1.80 19.02 15.60
CA VAL A 27 -2.35 17.93 16.43
C VAL A 27 -2.96 16.83 15.55
N TRP A 28 -3.78 17.21 14.56
CA TRP A 28 -4.35 16.25 13.62
C TRP A 28 -3.28 15.41 12.89
N GLN A 29 -2.16 16.02 12.51
CA GLN A 29 -1.04 15.29 11.91
C GLN A 29 -0.40 14.29 12.89
N LEU A 30 -0.30 14.62 14.17
CA LEU A 30 0.19 13.68 15.19
C LEU A 30 -0.77 12.50 15.40
N ASP A 31 -2.08 12.75 15.42
CA ASP A 31 -3.08 11.69 15.51
C ASP A 31 -3.01 10.75 14.29
N ARG A 32 -2.82 11.35 13.10
CA ARG A 32 -2.67 10.61 11.85
C ARG A 32 -1.38 9.78 11.83
N LEU A 33 -0.29 10.32 12.38
CA LEU A 33 0.97 9.61 12.58
C LEU A 33 0.78 8.36 13.44
N GLN A 34 0.15 8.49 14.61
CA GLN A 34 -0.10 7.38 15.51
C GLN A 34 -0.96 6.29 14.86
N TRP A 35 -2.05 6.68 14.21
CA TRP A 35 -2.88 5.74 13.47
C TRP A 35 -2.09 4.96 12.42
N LYS A 36 -1.24 5.66 11.64
CA LYS A 36 -0.46 5.03 10.57
C LYS A 36 0.64 4.12 11.10
N LEU A 37 1.30 4.49 12.22
CA LEU A 37 2.27 3.64 12.89
C LEU A 37 1.64 2.33 13.39
N GLY A 38 0.43 2.39 13.94
CA GLY A 38 -0.34 1.21 14.33
C GLY A 38 -0.62 0.29 13.14
N LEU A 39 -1.04 0.85 11.99
CA LEU A 39 -1.28 0.06 10.77
C LEU A 39 0.01 -0.62 10.26
N ILE A 40 1.14 0.09 10.27
CA ILE A 40 2.44 -0.46 9.86
C ILE A 40 2.86 -1.60 10.80
N ASP A 41 2.64 -1.43 12.11
CA ASP A 41 2.97 -2.45 13.12
C ASP A 41 2.13 -3.73 12.91
N GLU A 42 0.81 -3.60 12.76
CA GLU A 42 -0.09 -4.72 12.44
C GLU A 42 0.35 -5.48 11.18
N MET A 43 0.68 -4.75 10.11
CA MET A 43 1.18 -5.36 8.87
C MET A 43 2.51 -6.08 9.07
N THR A 44 3.44 -5.46 9.79
CA THR A 44 4.77 -6.03 10.07
C THR A 44 4.65 -7.30 10.92
N GLN A 45 3.79 -7.29 11.94
CA GLN A 45 3.51 -8.47 12.76
C GLN A 45 2.89 -9.60 11.93
N SER A 46 1.92 -9.28 11.05
CA SER A 46 1.29 -10.27 10.17
C SER A 46 2.29 -10.92 9.23
N LEU A 47 3.18 -10.12 8.62
CA LEU A 47 4.23 -10.61 7.73
C LEU A 47 5.30 -11.43 8.45
N GLY A 48 5.65 -11.07 9.70
CA GLY A 48 6.64 -11.78 10.51
C GLY A 48 6.11 -13.04 11.19
N ALA A 49 4.80 -13.28 11.16
CA ALA A 49 4.20 -14.42 11.80
C ALA A 49 4.46 -15.73 11.01
N ALA A 50 4.47 -16.87 11.73
CA ALA A 50 4.66 -18.17 11.09
C ALA A 50 3.66 -18.42 9.96
N PRO A 51 4.08 -19.03 8.83
CA PRO A 51 3.18 -19.35 7.72
C PRO A 51 1.99 -20.21 8.16
N LEU A 52 0.82 -19.92 7.61
CA LEU A 52 -0.40 -20.67 7.86
C LEU A 52 -0.69 -21.62 6.67
N PRO A 53 -1.11 -22.87 6.92
CA PRO A 53 -1.75 -23.66 5.89
C PRO A 53 -2.97 -22.90 5.33
N ILE A 54 -3.24 -23.04 4.02
CA ILE A 54 -4.31 -22.30 3.35
C ILE A 54 -5.69 -22.48 4.00
N ASP A 55 -6.00 -23.68 4.49
CA ASP A 55 -7.26 -23.97 5.18
C ASP A 55 -7.42 -23.16 6.46
N ARG A 56 -6.31 -22.95 7.17
CA ARG A 56 -6.31 -22.15 8.38
C ARG A 56 -6.53 -20.67 8.08
N ALA A 57 -5.92 -20.17 6.99
CA ALA A 57 -6.13 -18.80 6.53
C ALA A 57 -7.58 -18.54 6.12
N ILE A 58 -8.22 -19.49 5.41
CA ILE A 58 -9.64 -19.43 5.06
C ILE A 58 -10.50 -19.40 6.34
N ALA A 59 -10.19 -20.27 7.32
CA ALA A 59 -10.97 -20.40 8.55
C ALA A 59 -10.96 -19.16 9.43
N ILE A 60 -9.84 -18.42 9.50
CA ILE A 60 -9.76 -17.16 10.26
C ILE A 60 -10.39 -15.98 9.50
N GLY A 61 -10.57 -16.09 8.18
CA GLY A 61 -11.20 -15.07 7.35
C GLY A 61 -10.22 -14.11 6.67
N ALA A 62 -10.72 -13.47 5.61
CA ALA A 62 -9.89 -12.66 4.71
C ALA A 62 -9.24 -11.45 5.37
N LYS A 63 -9.88 -10.84 6.36
CA LYS A 63 -9.38 -9.67 7.07
C LYS A 63 -8.25 -10.05 8.03
N GLU A 64 -8.45 -11.08 8.83
CA GLU A 64 -7.50 -11.57 9.83
C GLU A 64 -6.30 -12.26 9.20
N ALA A 65 -6.47 -12.86 8.01
CA ALA A 65 -5.41 -13.46 7.22
C ALA A 65 -4.62 -12.43 6.38
N GLN A 66 -5.08 -11.18 6.30
CA GLN A 66 -4.44 -10.15 5.49
C GLN A 66 -2.96 -9.99 5.88
N TYR A 67 -2.08 -10.00 4.88
CA TYR A 67 -0.62 -9.95 5.02
C TYR A 67 0.02 -11.17 5.72
N ARG A 68 -0.73 -12.25 6.00
CA ARG A 68 -0.13 -13.48 6.53
C ARG A 68 0.54 -14.27 5.42
N HIS A 69 1.70 -14.85 5.73
CA HIS A 69 2.27 -15.90 4.90
C HIS A 69 1.37 -17.12 4.92
N VAL A 70 1.10 -17.67 3.75
CA VAL A 70 0.31 -18.90 3.58
C VAL A 70 1.09 -19.91 2.75
N SER A 71 0.82 -21.18 2.98
CA SER A 71 1.34 -22.30 2.18
C SER A 71 0.19 -23.08 1.58
N LEU A 72 0.33 -23.44 0.31
CA LEU A 72 -0.64 -24.24 -0.42
C LEU A 72 0.06 -25.18 -1.39
N THR A 73 -0.53 -26.35 -1.60
CA THR A 73 -0.03 -27.42 -2.50
C THR A 73 -1.02 -27.66 -3.63
N GLY A 74 -0.54 -27.76 -4.85
CA GLY A 74 -1.35 -27.90 -6.04
C GLY A 74 -0.54 -27.70 -7.32
N ARG A 75 -1.18 -27.27 -8.41
CA ARG A 75 -0.55 -27.05 -9.71
C ARG A 75 -1.00 -25.76 -10.36
N PHE A 76 -0.12 -25.11 -11.11
CA PHE A 76 -0.47 -23.96 -11.93
C PHE A 76 -1.21 -24.38 -13.21
N ASP A 77 -2.22 -23.60 -13.59
CA ASP A 77 -2.81 -23.64 -14.94
C ASP A 77 -2.13 -22.56 -15.80
N ASN A 78 -0.93 -22.87 -16.30
CA ASN A 78 -0.12 -21.92 -17.08
C ASN A 78 -0.81 -21.49 -18.40
N SER A 79 -1.83 -22.21 -18.86
CA SER A 79 -2.60 -21.84 -20.05
C SER A 79 -3.47 -20.60 -19.83
N LYS A 80 -3.69 -20.22 -18.55
CA LYS A 80 -4.59 -19.13 -18.12
C LYS A 80 -3.86 -17.98 -17.45
N GLU A 81 -2.64 -17.67 -17.88
CA GLU A 81 -1.94 -16.52 -17.35
C GLU A 81 -2.62 -15.20 -17.73
N ALA A 82 -2.76 -14.32 -16.76
CA ALA A 82 -3.20 -12.94 -16.91
C ALA A 82 -2.07 -11.97 -16.55
N TYR A 83 -2.02 -10.84 -17.23
CA TYR A 83 -0.93 -9.88 -17.08
C TYR A 83 -1.46 -8.57 -16.50
N VAL A 84 -0.98 -8.16 -15.33
CA VAL A 84 -1.33 -6.85 -14.75
C VAL A 84 -0.19 -5.89 -15.01
N TYR A 85 -0.43 -4.91 -15.87
CA TYR A 85 0.57 -3.87 -16.20
C TYR A 85 0.81 -2.96 -14.98
N THR A 86 2.07 -2.70 -14.68
CA THR A 86 2.48 -1.81 -13.60
C THR A 86 3.86 -1.23 -13.87
N THR A 87 4.32 -0.40 -12.94
CA THR A 87 5.67 0.17 -12.94
C THR A 87 6.44 -0.42 -11.77
N ALA A 88 7.63 -0.94 -12.02
CA ALA A 88 8.54 -1.44 -10.99
C ALA A 88 9.14 -0.29 -10.15
N LYS A 89 9.80 -0.61 -9.04
CA LYS A 89 10.40 0.39 -8.14
C LYS A 89 11.42 1.32 -8.81
N ASP A 90 12.10 0.83 -9.83
CA ASP A 90 13.08 1.58 -10.63
C ASP A 90 12.45 2.41 -11.76
N GLY A 91 11.13 2.43 -11.85
CA GLY A 91 10.38 3.14 -12.89
C GLY A 91 10.20 2.36 -14.19
N ALA A 92 10.73 1.14 -14.32
CA ALA A 92 10.57 0.34 -15.54
C ALA A 92 9.14 -0.20 -15.66
N PRO A 93 8.55 -0.21 -16.88
CA PRO A 93 7.27 -0.86 -17.13
C PRO A 93 7.42 -2.38 -17.09
N VAL A 94 6.52 -3.04 -16.37
CA VAL A 94 6.55 -4.50 -16.13
C VAL A 94 5.13 -5.06 -16.10
N TYR A 95 5.01 -6.40 -16.10
CA TYR A 95 3.77 -7.09 -15.79
C TYR A 95 3.91 -7.92 -14.52
N HIS A 96 2.86 -7.95 -13.68
CA HIS A 96 2.63 -9.08 -12.78
C HIS A 96 1.97 -10.22 -13.54
N VAL A 97 2.41 -11.43 -13.29
CA VAL A 97 1.84 -12.64 -13.86
C VAL A 97 0.89 -13.28 -12.87
N ILE A 98 -0.40 -13.23 -13.16
CA ILE A 98 -1.43 -13.85 -12.34
C ILE A 98 -1.83 -15.17 -12.99
N THR A 99 -1.70 -16.26 -12.25
CA THR A 99 -1.98 -17.61 -12.76
C THR A 99 -2.92 -18.36 -11.81
N PRO A 100 -3.96 -19.03 -12.29
CA PRO A 100 -4.76 -19.92 -11.45
C PRO A 100 -3.91 -21.06 -10.90
N PHE A 101 -4.10 -21.36 -9.62
CA PHE A 101 -3.45 -22.45 -8.91
C PHE A 101 -4.53 -23.40 -8.37
N LEU A 102 -4.50 -24.63 -8.83
CA LEU A 102 -5.49 -25.66 -8.55
C LEU A 102 -4.99 -26.56 -7.44
N LEU A 103 -5.72 -26.65 -6.34
CA LEU A 103 -5.47 -27.60 -5.26
C LEU A 103 -6.05 -28.99 -5.63
N ASP A 104 -5.58 -30.04 -4.96
CA ASP A 104 -6.04 -31.40 -5.22
C ASP A 104 -7.53 -31.63 -4.89
N ASP A 105 -8.09 -30.81 -4.00
CA ASP A 105 -9.50 -30.83 -3.65
C ASP A 105 -10.40 -30.07 -4.64
N GLY A 106 -9.81 -29.53 -5.71
CA GLY A 106 -10.53 -28.79 -6.77
C GLY A 106 -10.71 -27.31 -6.49
N ARG A 107 -10.28 -26.78 -5.35
CA ARG A 107 -10.30 -25.33 -5.08
C ARG A 107 -9.28 -24.63 -5.97
N VAL A 108 -9.62 -23.41 -6.40
CA VAL A 108 -8.75 -22.57 -7.22
C VAL A 108 -8.39 -21.30 -6.47
N PHE A 109 -7.11 -20.93 -6.50
CA PHE A 109 -6.63 -19.64 -6.04
C PHE A 109 -5.98 -18.89 -7.20
N LEU A 110 -6.11 -17.56 -7.22
CA LEU A 110 -5.32 -16.74 -8.13
C LEU A 110 -3.99 -16.41 -7.44
N VAL A 111 -2.89 -16.72 -8.10
CA VAL A 111 -1.53 -16.51 -7.59
C VAL A 111 -0.84 -15.47 -8.45
N ASP A 112 -0.39 -14.38 -7.82
CA ASP A 112 0.55 -13.44 -8.41
C ASP A 112 1.95 -14.02 -8.29
N ARG A 113 2.46 -14.57 -9.38
CA ARG A 113 3.80 -15.20 -9.45
C ARG A 113 4.93 -14.19 -9.41
N GLY A 114 4.61 -12.90 -9.53
CA GLY A 114 5.57 -11.80 -9.51
C GLY A 114 5.76 -11.12 -10.85
N LEU A 115 6.84 -10.36 -10.96
CA LEU A 115 7.12 -9.47 -12.08
C LEU A 115 7.83 -10.17 -13.23
N ILE A 116 7.51 -9.70 -14.45
CA ILE A 116 8.27 -9.96 -15.68
C ILE A 116 8.50 -8.65 -16.44
N PRO A 117 9.65 -8.46 -17.13
CA PRO A 117 9.82 -7.41 -18.13
C PRO A 117 8.83 -7.54 -19.28
N LEU A 118 8.49 -6.43 -19.96
CA LEU A 118 7.55 -6.47 -21.11
C LEU A 118 7.96 -7.45 -22.19
N LEU A 119 9.26 -7.58 -22.45
CA LEU A 119 9.81 -8.48 -23.48
C LEU A 119 9.63 -9.97 -23.15
N LEU A 120 9.44 -10.32 -21.88
CA LEU A 120 9.22 -11.68 -21.42
C LEU A 120 7.73 -12.03 -21.25
N ARG A 121 6.85 -11.26 -21.84
CA ARG A 121 5.41 -11.50 -21.75
C ARG A 121 4.99 -12.85 -22.32
N SER A 122 5.56 -13.26 -23.46
CA SER A 122 5.26 -14.56 -24.05
C SER A 122 5.81 -15.69 -23.16
N PRO A 123 5.00 -16.67 -22.73
CA PRO A 123 5.47 -17.83 -21.98
C PRO A 123 6.61 -18.57 -22.67
N ALA A 124 6.63 -18.59 -24.03
CA ALA A 124 7.67 -19.23 -24.81
C ALA A 124 9.07 -18.62 -24.56
N THR A 125 9.17 -17.38 -24.13
CA THR A 125 10.45 -16.70 -23.81
C THR A 125 10.96 -17.00 -22.40
N ARG A 126 10.16 -17.68 -21.55
CA ARG A 126 10.46 -18.00 -20.14
C ARG A 126 9.99 -19.41 -19.77
N GLN A 127 10.06 -20.36 -20.68
CA GLN A 127 9.58 -21.74 -20.51
C GLN A 127 10.06 -22.40 -19.22
N ALA A 128 11.31 -22.17 -18.82
CA ALA A 128 11.85 -22.73 -17.57
C ALA A 128 11.05 -22.27 -16.33
N GLY A 129 10.42 -21.10 -16.40
CA GLY A 129 9.59 -20.55 -15.34
C GLY A 129 8.14 -21.04 -15.37
N GLU A 130 7.71 -21.71 -16.43
CA GLU A 130 6.37 -22.33 -16.54
C GLU A 130 6.34 -23.63 -15.74
N LEU A 131 6.20 -23.48 -14.43
CA LEU A 131 6.29 -24.57 -13.49
C LEU A 131 5.15 -25.58 -13.70
N GLU A 132 5.48 -26.80 -14.08
CA GLU A 132 4.53 -27.91 -14.27
C GLU A 132 4.50 -28.84 -13.07
N GLY A 133 3.42 -29.64 -12.97
CA GLY A 133 3.25 -30.65 -11.92
C GLY A 133 2.85 -30.07 -10.57
N GLU A 134 2.64 -30.99 -9.62
CA GLU A 134 2.31 -30.65 -8.24
C GLU A 134 3.50 -30.01 -7.53
N ARG A 135 3.20 -28.97 -6.74
CA ARG A 135 4.19 -28.28 -5.92
C ARG A 135 3.59 -27.57 -4.74
N SER A 136 4.38 -27.37 -3.72
CA SER A 136 4.06 -26.48 -2.62
C SER A 136 4.62 -25.09 -2.92
N ILE A 137 3.81 -24.07 -2.73
CA ILE A 137 4.19 -22.66 -2.84
C ILE A 137 3.89 -21.94 -1.54
N GLY A 138 4.74 -20.95 -1.23
CA GLY A 138 4.50 -19.93 -0.21
C GLY A 138 4.11 -18.62 -0.85
N GLY A 139 3.36 -17.82 -0.12
CA GLY A 139 3.00 -16.48 -0.57
C GLY A 139 2.23 -15.70 0.49
N ILE A 140 1.98 -14.43 0.20
CA ILE A 140 1.27 -13.53 1.09
C ILE A 140 -0.19 -13.44 0.68
N TRP A 141 -1.07 -13.68 1.65
CA TRP A 141 -2.51 -13.50 1.48
C TRP A 141 -2.86 -12.02 1.36
N ARG A 142 -3.45 -11.63 0.22
CA ARG A 142 -3.82 -10.26 -0.08
C ARG A 142 -5.26 -10.14 -0.55
N THR A 143 -6.00 -9.24 0.07
CA THR A 143 -7.22 -8.73 -0.54
C THR A 143 -6.83 -7.61 -1.49
N PRO A 144 -7.06 -7.75 -2.79
CA PRO A 144 -6.67 -6.72 -3.76
C PRO A 144 -7.54 -5.49 -3.66
N ASP A 145 -6.94 -4.36 -4.00
CA ASP A 145 -7.68 -3.10 -4.11
C ASP A 145 -8.65 -3.14 -5.30
N ALA A 146 -9.82 -2.57 -5.12
CA ALA A 146 -10.76 -2.40 -6.23
C ALA A 146 -10.21 -1.44 -7.29
N PRO A 147 -10.54 -1.62 -8.57
CA PRO A 147 -10.18 -0.65 -9.62
C PRO A 147 -10.65 0.75 -9.26
N GLY A 148 -9.77 1.73 -9.39
CA GLY A 148 -10.10 3.15 -9.18
C GLY A 148 -10.92 3.73 -10.35
N PRO A 149 -11.50 4.93 -10.18
CA PRO A 149 -12.34 5.56 -11.21
C PRO A 149 -11.57 5.90 -12.51
N PHE A 150 -10.25 5.96 -12.46
CA PHE A 150 -9.38 6.23 -13.61
C PHE A 150 -8.63 4.99 -14.10
N THR A 151 -8.94 3.80 -13.57
CA THR A 151 -8.32 2.56 -14.05
C THR A 151 -8.83 2.26 -15.45
N PRO A 152 -7.95 2.09 -16.46
CA PRO A 152 -8.37 1.74 -17.81
C PRO A 152 -9.09 0.39 -17.85
N ALA A 153 -9.99 0.23 -18.82
CA ALA A 153 -10.62 -1.05 -19.07
C ALA A 153 -9.56 -2.12 -19.48
N PRO A 154 -9.75 -3.40 -19.10
CA PRO A 154 -8.81 -4.45 -19.47
C PRO A 154 -8.81 -4.71 -20.98
N ASP A 155 -7.63 -4.97 -21.53
CA ASP A 155 -7.47 -5.51 -22.87
C ASP A 155 -7.60 -7.04 -22.82
N LEU A 156 -8.82 -7.51 -23.02
CA LEU A 156 -9.14 -8.95 -22.95
C LEU A 156 -8.50 -9.75 -24.09
N ALA A 157 -8.32 -9.14 -25.28
CA ALA A 157 -7.69 -9.81 -26.41
C ALA A 157 -6.23 -10.18 -26.11
N HIS A 158 -5.56 -9.32 -25.38
CA HIS A 158 -4.18 -9.55 -24.93
C HIS A 158 -4.08 -9.98 -23.46
N ARG A 159 -5.17 -10.29 -22.79
CA ARG A 159 -5.20 -10.71 -21.37
C ARG A 159 -4.42 -9.75 -20.46
N THR A 160 -4.59 -8.43 -20.67
CA THR A 160 -3.88 -7.38 -19.95
C THR A 160 -4.85 -6.57 -19.10
N TRP A 161 -4.54 -6.44 -17.82
CA TRP A 161 -5.25 -5.64 -16.83
C TRP A 161 -4.37 -4.50 -16.34
N TYR A 162 -5.00 -3.45 -15.79
CA TYR A 162 -4.35 -2.28 -15.21
C TYR A 162 -4.59 -2.16 -13.70
N SER A 163 -5.19 -3.18 -13.13
CA SER A 163 -5.39 -3.39 -11.68
C SER A 163 -5.51 -4.89 -11.42
N ARG A 164 -5.39 -5.29 -10.15
CA ARG A 164 -5.61 -6.69 -9.73
C ARG A 164 -7.11 -6.98 -9.63
N ASP A 165 -7.84 -6.82 -10.73
CA ASP A 165 -9.26 -7.15 -10.82
C ASP A 165 -9.46 -8.67 -10.85
N LEU A 166 -9.49 -9.29 -9.65
CA LEU A 166 -9.65 -10.75 -9.52
C LEU A 166 -10.94 -11.26 -10.14
N LYS A 167 -12.03 -10.48 -10.09
CA LYS A 167 -13.31 -10.89 -10.67
C LYS A 167 -13.24 -10.90 -12.19
N GLY A 168 -12.65 -9.87 -12.78
CA GLY A 168 -12.44 -9.79 -14.24
C GLY A 168 -11.50 -10.88 -14.73
N ILE A 169 -10.38 -11.12 -14.04
CA ILE A 169 -9.43 -12.18 -14.38
C ILE A 169 -10.08 -13.55 -14.27
N ALA A 170 -10.71 -13.87 -13.14
CA ALA A 170 -11.38 -15.14 -12.92
C ALA A 170 -12.47 -15.43 -13.97
N LYS A 171 -13.26 -14.40 -14.33
CA LYS A 171 -14.29 -14.50 -15.39
C LYS A 171 -13.65 -14.79 -16.75
N ALA A 172 -12.57 -14.10 -17.11
CA ALA A 172 -11.86 -14.32 -18.37
C ALA A 172 -11.23 -15.72 -18.44
N ASP A 173 -10.81 -16.25 -17.31
CA ASP A 173 -10.22 -17.59 -17.19
C ASP A 173 -11.23 -18.71 -17.09
N GLY A 174 -12.52 -18.38 -16.89
CA GLY A 174 -13.56 -19.36 -16.63
C GLY A 174 -13.33 -20.15 -15.34
N VAL A 175 -12.75 -19.52 -14.31
CA VAL A 175 -12.48 -20.12 -13.00
C VAL A 175 -13.29 -19.44 -11.90
N VAL A 176 -13.57 -20.18 -10.84
CA VAL A 176 -14.24 -19.66 -9.64
C VAL A 176 -13.24 -19.76 -8.48
N PRO A 177 -12.60 -18.65 -8.07
CA PRO A 177 -11.69 -18.68 -6.93
C PRO A 177 -12.42 -19.09 -5.64
N ALA A 178 -11.76 -19.90 -4.82
CA ALA A 178 -12.31 -20.36 -3.53
C ALA A 178 -12.64 -19.19 -2.58
N VAL A 179 -11.84 -18.14 -2.65
CA VAL A 179 -12.01 -16.89 -1.89
C VAL A 179 -11.59 -15.69 -2.74
N PRO A 180 -12.13 -14.48 -2.48
CA PRO A 180 -11.81 -13.28 -3.27
C PRO A 180 -10.48 -12.63 -2.85
N VAL A 181 -9.41 -13.41 -2.88
CA VAL A 181 -8.06 -12.98 -2.52
C VAL A 181 -7.07 -13.40 -3.59
N ILE A 182 -5.91 -12.77 -3.59
CA ILE A 182 -4.75 -13.18 -4.37
C ILE A 182 -3.66 -13.63 -3.43
N ILE A 183 -2.90 -14.65 -3.82
CA ILE A 183 -1.70 -15.08 -3.12
C ILE A 183 -0.50 -14.50 -3.87
N GLU A 184 0.18 -13.54 -3.27
CA GLU A 184 1.42 -12.97 -3.84
C GLU A 184 2.59 -13.90 -3.50
N ALA A 185 3.14 -14.58 -4.50
CA ALA A 185 4.19 -15.58 -4.31
C ALA A 185 5.43 -15.00 -3.62
N ASP A 186 6.03 -15.79 -2.75
CA ASP A 186 7.28 -15.47 -2.06
C ASP A 186 8.45 -15.29 -3.03
N ALA A 187 9.58 -14.75 -2.52
CA ALA A 187 10.81 -14.53 -3.29
C ALA A 187 11.56 -15.82 -3.64
N ALA A 188 10.90 -16.97 -3.61
CA ALA A 188 11.52 -18.24 -4.00
C ALA A 188 12.04 -18.14 -5.44
N PRO A 189 13.30 -18.59 -5.70
CA PRO A 189 13.86 -18.56 -7.05
C PRO A 189 13.04 -19.38 -8.03
N ASN A 190 12.67 -18.77 -9.16
CA ASN A 190 12.00 -19.46 -10.27
C ASN A 190 13.05 -19.95 -11.28
N PRO A 191 12.94 -21.14 -11.85
CA PRO A 191 13.81 -21.58 -12.93
C PRO A 191 13.80 -20.57 -14.07
N GLY A 192 14.96 -20.22 -14.63
CA GLY A 192 15.09 -19.16 -15.62
C GLY A 192 14.95 -17.73 -15.08
N GLY A 193 14.75 -17.56 -13.75
CA GLY A 193 14.73 -16.28 -13.05
C GLY A 193 13.44 -15.48 -13.18
N TRP A 194 12.43 -15.97 -13.92
CA TRP A 194 11.16 -15.27 -14.14
C TRP A 194 9.96 -16.22 -14.09
N PRO A 195 8.77 -15.75 -13.58
CA PRO A 195 8.50 -14.48 -12.89
C PRO A 195 9.27 -14.34 -11.57
N LYS A 196 9.57 -13.10 -11.15
CA LYS A 196 10.20 -12.80 -9.86
C LYS A 196 9.13 -12.53 -8.79
N GLY A 197 8.93 -13.49 -7.90
CA GLY A 197 8.10 -13.33 -6.70
C GLY A 197 8.70 -12.39 -5.65
N GLY A 198 8.07 -12.31 -4.49
CA GLY A 198 8.52 -11.45 -3.39
C GLY A 198 8.34 -9.97 -3.67
N GLN A 199 7.34 -9.61 -4.47
CA GLN A 199 7.08 -8.22 -4.88
C GLN A 199 6.08 -7.50 -3.97
N THR A 200 5.67 -8.11 -2.88
CA THR A 200 4.78 -7.47 -1.90
C THR A 200 5.49 -6.27 -1.30
N ILE A 201 5.00 -5.08 -1.66
CA ILE A 201 5.53 -3.83 -1.11
C ILE A 201 4.67 -3.48 0.10
N VAL A 202 5.33 -3.41 1.26
CA VAL A 202 4.74 -2.97 2.53
C VAL A 202 5.34 -1.61 2.93
N ASP A 203 5.65 -0.80 1.94
CA ASP A 203 6.14 0.55 2.17
C ASP A 203 4.95 1.52 2.17
N LEU A 204 4.54 1.93 3.37
CA LEU A 204 3.52 2.95 3.57
C LEU A 204 4.21 4.27 3.88
N PRO A 205 4.36 5.20 2.91
CA PRO A 205 4.97 6.50 3.15
C PRO A 205 4.33 7.19 4.35
N ASN A 206 5.14 7.73 5.27
CA ASN A 206 4.65 8.33 6.52
C ASN A 206 5.32 9.66 6.79
N ASP A 207 4.81 10.71 6.15
CA ASP A 207 5.35 12.07 6.27
C ASP A 207 4.63 12.92 7.33
N HIS A 208 3.73 12.31 8.12
CA HIS A 208 2.88 13.04 9.06
C HIS A 208 3.70 13.79 10.12
N LEU A 209 4.82 13.24 10.59
CA LEU A 209 5.70 13.91 11.54
C LEU A 209 6.28 15.20 10.95
N GLN A 210 6.75 15.16 9.70
CA GLN A 210 7.31 16.33 9.01
C GLN A 210 6.24 17.43 8.86
N TYR A 211 5.01 17.06 8.50
CA TYR A 211 3.90 18.02 8.40
C TYR A 211 3.52 18.57 9.79
N ALA A 212 3.49 17.76 10.85
CA ALA A 212 3.22 18.25 12.19
C ALA A 212 4.25 19.30 12.63
N VAL A 213 5.54 19.01 12.44
CA VAL A 213 6.63 19.97 12.73
C VAL A 213 6.46 21.26 11.93
N THR A 214 6.09 21.17 10.65
CA THR A 214 5.83 22.34 9.81
C THR A 214 4.70 23.21 10.35
N TRP A 215 3.58 22.62 10.73
CA TRP A 215 2.43 23.36 11.28
C TRP A 215 2.76 24.06 12.60
N PHE A 216 3.47 23.37 13.52
CA PHE A 216 3.90 23.98 14.77
C PHE A 216 4.96 25.07 14.56
N ALA A 217 5.89 24.90 13.62
CA ALA A 217 6.86 25.93 13.27
C ALA A 217 6.17 27.19 12.70
N LEU A 218 5.17 27.02 11.84
CA LEU A 218 4.34 28.12 11.33
C LEU A 218 3.57 28.82 12.45
N ALA A 219 3.03 28.08 13.40
CA ALA A 219 2.35 28.64 14.56
C ALA A 219 3.32 29.48 15.43
N ALA A 220 4.52 28.95 15.69
CA ALA A 220 5.56 29.67 16.41
C ALA A 220 6.03 30.93 15.68
N GLY A 221 6.23 30.84 14.36
CA GLY A 221 6.54 31.97 13.48
C GLY A 221 5.45 33.05 13.52
N LEU A 222 4.18 32.64 13.47
CA LEU A 222 3.04 33.56 13.56
C LEU A 222 3.03 34.32 14.90
N VAL A 223 3.29 33.63 16.02
CA VAL A 223 3.43 34.25 17.34
C VAL A 223 4.59 35.23 17.36
N PHE A 224 5.74 34.84 16.82
CA PHE A 224 6.91 35.71 16.75
C PHE A 224 6.61 36.99 15.97
N VAL A 225 6.03 36.89 14.78
CA VAL A 225 5.67 38.06 13.95
C VAL A 225 4.64 38.94 14.67
N TYR A 226 3.63 38.33 15.29
CA TYR A 226 2.62 39.05 16.05
C TYR A 226 3.23 39.87 17.20
N LEU A 227 4.12 39.29 17.99
CA LEU A 227 4.81 39.97 19.09
C LEU A 227 5.81 41.03 18.59
N ALA A 228 6.59 40.71 17.55
CA ALA A 228 7.53 41.66 16.95
C ALA A 228 6.82 42.91 16.40
N TYR A 229 5.68 42.71 15.73
CA TYR A 229 4.86 43.82 15.24
C TYR A 229 4.32 44.70 16.38
N HIS A 230 3.79 44.10 17.47
CA HIS A 230 3.36 44.85 18.63
C HIS A 230 4.50 45.63 19.32
N ARG A 231 5.68 45.02 19.36
CA ARG A 231 6.89 45.69 19.89
C ARG A 231 7.29 46.88 19.01
N ALA A 232 7.32 46.72 17.70
CA ALA A 232 7.63 47.79 16.75
C ALA A 232 6.67 48.96 16.83
N GLN A 233 5.38 48.69 17.13
CA GLN A 233 4.34 49.71 17.34
C GLN A 233 4.35 50.30 18.76
N GLY A 234 5.33 49.99 19.59
CA GLY A 234 5.35 50.48 20.98
C GLY A 234 4.24 49.94 21.89
N ARG A 235 3.62 48.85 21.51
CA ARG A 235 2.47 48.24 22.24
C ARG A 235 2.86 47.06 23.12
N LEU A 236 4.13 46.58 23.01
CA LEU A 236 4.72 45.57 23.84
C LEU A 236 6.09 46.09 24.36
N GLY A 237 6.31 46.08 25.66
CA GLY A 237 7.59 46.55 26.25
C GLY A 237 7.57 46.53 27.78
N PHE A 238 8.62 47.13 28.36
CA PHE A 238 8.76 47.25 29.80
C PHE A 238 8.62 48.72 30.19
N ARG A 239 7.85 49.00 31.21
CA ARG A 239 7.78 50.31 31.85
C ARG A 239 8.62 50.30 33.12
N PRO A 240 9.27 51.45 33.43
CA PRO A 240 10.00 51.58 34.70
C PRO A 240 9.10 51.40 35.92
#